data_1612eeb24a975e27bc7097bce64cbb6b
#
_entry.id   1612eeb24a975e27bc7097bce64cbb6b
#
_cell.length_a   1.000
_cell.length_b   1.000
_cell.length_c   1.000
_cell.angle_alpha   90.00
_cell.angle_beta   90.00
_cell.angle_gamma   90.00
#
_symmetry.space_group_name_H-M   'P 1'
#
loop_
_entity.id
_entity.type
_entity.pdbx_description
1 polymer ?
#
loop_
_entity_poly.entity_id
_entity_poly.type
_entity_poly.pdbx_seq_one_letter_code
_entity_poly.pdbx_strand_id
1 'polypeptide(L)'
;SSDLHVTAVTLDELYAQSDIISLHCPLTEETKFIINRESIGKMKKGVMIINTGRGKLINTEDLIEGLRSHQVGAAGLDVYEEEQKFFYEDLSDKMIDDDKLALLLMIPNVIVTSHQAFFTQEALHNIATTTLQNIKDWHDGKALKNEVK
;
A
#
# COMPACT_ATOMS: atom_id res chain seq x y z
N SER A 1 16.09 -17.99 2.67
CA SER A 1 16.94 -16.94 2.11
C SER A 1 17.95 -16.46 3.14
N SER A 2 19.06 -17.21 3.23
CA SER A 2 20.15 -16.97 4.18
C SER A 2 20.90 -15.66 3.95
N ASP A 3 20.73 -15.03 2.79
CA ASP A 3 21.57 -13.88 2.37
C ASP A 3 21.01 -12.51 2.82
N LEU A 4 19.78 -12.46 3.33
CA LEU A 4 19.13 -11.20 3.71
C LEU A 4 19.12 -10.96 5.24
N HIS A 5 19.67 -11.87 6.05
CA HIS A 5 19.65 -11.78 7.52
C HIS A 5 18.22 -11.53 8.09
N VAL A 6 17.20 -12.11 7.45
CA VAL A 6 15.81 -12.01 7.88
C VAL A 6 15.35 -13.31 8.54
N THR A 7 14.47 -13.19 9.51
CA THR A 7 13.85 -14.33 10.20
C THR A 7 12.42 -14.50 9.73
N ALA A 8 12.07 -15.69 9.22
CA ALA A 8 10.68 -16.02 8.93
C ALA A 8 9.96 -16.34 10.24
N VAL A 9 8.80 -15.71 10.45
CA VAL A 9 7.96 -15.88 11.63
C VAL A 9 6.50 -16.07 11.21
N THR A 10 5.66 -16.53 12.12
CA THR A 10 4.21 -16.54 11.91
C THR A 10 3.63 -15.12 11.92
N LEU A 11 2.41 -14.93 11.41
CA LEU A 11 1.74 -13.62 11.45
C LEU A 11 1.52 -13.14 12.90
N ASP A 12 1.14 -14.04 13.80
CA ASP A 12 0.92 -13.68 15.20
C ASP A 12 2.22 -13.24 15.90
N GLU A 13 3.34 -13.90 15.59
CA GLU A 13 4.66 -13.47 16.08
C GLU A 13 5.07 -12.12 15.49
N LEU A 14 4.81 -11.92 14.17
CA LEU A 14 5.08 -10.65 13.50
C LEU A 14 4.29 -9.51 14.16
N TYR A 15 3.00 -9.69 14.39
CA TYR A 15 2.16 -8.69 15.06
C TYR A 15 2.66 -8.40 16.47
N ALA A 16 2.95 -9.42 17.27
CA ALA A 16 3.35 -9.26 18.66
C ALA A 16 4.75 -8.65 18.86
N GLN A 17 5.65 -8.78 17.85
CA GLN A 17 7.05 -8.39 18.03
C GLN A 17 7.46 -7.15 17.25
N SER A 18 6.68 -6.74 16.22
CA SER A 18 7.07 -5.65 15.34
C SER A 18 6.73 -4.28 15.88
N ASP A 19 7.65 -3.34 15.76
CA ASP A 19 7.43 -1.91 15.99
C ASP A 19 6.93 -1.21 14.72
N ILE A 20 7.31 -1.75 13.54
CA ILE A 20 6.89 -1.28 12.22
C ILE A 20 6.46 -2.49 11.40
N ILE A 21 5.30 -2.43 10.77
CA ILE A 21 4.78 -3.45 9.85
C ILE A 21 4.60 -2.82 8.48
N SER A 22 5.28 -3.38 7.47
CA SER A 22 5.16 -2.94 6.08
C SER A 22 4.56 -4.04 5.21
N LEU A 23 3.50 -3.71 4.46
CA LEU A 23 2.74 -4.66 3.66
C LEU A 23 3.25 -4.71 2.23
N HIS A 24 3.70 -5.89 1.78
CA HIS A 24 4.21 -6.15 0.44
C HIS A 24 3.61 -7.42 -0.20
N CYS A 25 2.58 -8.00 0.43
CA CYS A 25 1.88 -9.15 -0.11
C CYS A 25 0.86 -8.76 -1.20
N PRO A 26 0.55 -9.65 -2.14
CA PRO A 26 -0.54 -9.43 -3.09
C PRO A 26 -1.90 -9.43 -2.37
N LEU A 27 -2.90 -8.80 -2.96
CA LEU A 27 -4.29 -8.87 -2.49
C LEU A 27 -4.92 -10.17 -3.00
N THR A 28 -5.24 -11.06 -2.09
CA THR A 28 -5.99 -12.32 -2.30
C THR A 28 -7.15 -12.40 -1.31
N GLU A 29 -7.98 -13.41 -1.41
CA GLU A 29 -9.05 -13.62 -0.41
C GLU A 29 -8.47 -13.85 1.01
N GLU A 30 -7.28 -14.49 1.11
CA GLU A 30 -6.64 -14.73 2.40
C GLU A 30 -5.95 -13.49 2.98
N THR A 31 -5.47 -12.57 2.13
CA THR A 31 -4.77 -11.35 2.57
C THR A 31 -5.67 -10.13 2.65
N LYS A 32 -6.89 -10.22 2.13
CA LYS A 32 -7.88 -9.16 2.25
C LYS A 32 -8.15 -8.86 3.73
N PHE A 33 -7.98 -7.58 4.09
CA PHE A 33 -8.11 -7.11 5.47
C PHE A 33 -7.23 -7.88 6.47
N ILE A 34 -6.03 -8.27 6.04
CA ILE A 34 -5.04 -8.89 6.93
C ILE A 34 -4.71 -7.96 8.12
N ILE A 35 -4.85 -6.64 7.91
CA ILE A 35 -4.85 -5.65 8.98
C ILE A 35 -6.31 -5.26 9.26
N ASN A 36 -6.80 -5.69 10.41
CA ASN A 36 -8.15 -5.48 10.91
C ASN A 36 -8.12 -5.32 12.44
N ARG A 37 -9.28 -5.13 13.06
CA ARG A 37 -9.42 -4.95 14.52
C ARG A 37 -8.74 -6.07 15.33
N GLU A 38 -8.91 -7.33 14.91
CA GLU A 38 -8.32 -8.47 15.62
C GLU A 38 -6.79 -8.45 15.54
N SER A 39 -6.24 -8.29 14.33
CA SER A 39 -4.78 -8.24 14.12
C SER A 39 -4.15 -7.02 14.81
N ILE A 40 -4.80 -5.85 14.74
CA ILE A 40 -4.36 -4.63 15.44
C ILE A 40 -4.31 -4.87 16.96
N GLY A 41 -5.30 -5.60 17.52
CA GLY A 41 -5.32 -5.95 18.94
C GLY A 41 -4.16 -6.85 19.39
N LYS A 42 -3.52 -7.59 18.46
CA LYS A 42 -2.36 -8.44 18.73
C LYS A 42 -1.02 -7.70 18.59
N MET A 43 -1.03 -6.48 18.02
CA MET A 43 0.18 -5.70 17.76
C MET A 43 0.69 -5.00 19.00
N LYS A 44 1.97 -4.62 18.97
CA LYS A 44 2.53 -3.72 19.99
C LYS A 44 1.77 -2.39 20.01
N LYS A 45 1.57 -1.86 21.19
CA LYS A 45 1.01 -0.51 21.35
C LYS A 45 1.95 0.52 20.71
N GLY A 46 1.40 1.37 19.85
CA GLY A 46 2.16 2.40 19.14
C GLY A 46 2.83 1.89 17.86
N VAL A 47 2.46 0.71 17.36
CA VAL A 47 2.98 0.15 16.09
C VAL A 47 2.79 1.13 14.94
N MET A 48 3.74 1.18 14.01
CA MET A 48 3.61 1.91 12.75
C MET A 48 3.21 0.94 11.63
N ILE A 49 2.22 1.31 10.81
CA ILE A 49 1.75 0.49 9.69
C ILE A 49 2.05 1.22 8.37
N ILE A 50 2.72 0.55 7.43
CA ILE A 50 3.05 1.06 6.11
C ILE A 50 2.38 0.19 5.04
N ASN A 51 1.64 0.81 4.14
CA ASN A 51 1.01 0.12 3.01
C ASN A 51 1.28 0.83 1.68
N THR A 52 2.13 0.21 0.88
CA THR A 52 2.41 0.62 -0.52
C THR A 52 1.99 -0.48 -1.50
N GLY A 53 1.21 -1.45 -1.05
CA GLY A 53 0.78 -2.61 -1.84
C GLY A 53 -0.60 -2.44 -2.46
N ARG A 54 -1.65 -2.77 -1.69
CA ARG A 54 -3.06 -2.66 -2.10
C ARG A 54 -3.91 -2.16 -0.94
N GLY A 55 -4.83 -1.24 -1.21
CA GLY A 55 -5.65 -0.60 -0.18
C GLY A 55 -6.44 -1.60 0.66
N LYS A 56 -7.07 -2.58 0.04
CA LYS A 56 -7.88 -3.62 0.71
C LYS A 56 -7.09 -4.64 1.55
N LEU A 57 -5.79 -4.48 1.70
CA LEU A 57 -5.02 -5.22 2.73
C LEU A 57 -5.35 -4.72 4.14
N ILE A 58 -5.83 -3.47 4.26
CA ILE A 58 -6.20 -2.85 5.53
C ILE A 58 -7.70 -2.56 5.53
N ASN A 59 -8.39 -2.92 6.61
CA ASN A 59 -9.73 -2.40 6.89
C ASN A 59 -9.58 -0.96 7.41
N THR A 60 -10.07 0.00 6.65
CA THR A 60 -9.87 1.42 6.93
C THR A 60 -10.53 1.86 8.24
N GLU A 61 -11.72 1.36 8.56
CA GLU A 61 -12.42 1.71 9.80
C GLU A 61 -11.66 1.22 11.04
N ASP A 62 -11.19 -0.01 10.99
CA ASP A 62 -10.42 -0.61 12.08
C ASP A 62 -9.06 0.11 12.28
N LEU A 63 -8.42 0.55 11.18
CA LEU A 63 -7.20 1.36 11.25
C LEU A 63 -7.48 2.71 11.92
N ILE A 64 -8.55 3.42 11.53
CA ILE A 64 -8.93 4.71 12.13
C ILE A 64 -9.19 4.54 13.64
N GLU A 65 -9.88 3.49 14.04
CA GLU A 65 -10.11 3.19 15.46
C GLU A 65 -8.81 2.89 16.20
N GLY A 66 -7.92 2.09 15.58
CA GLY A 66 -6.58 1.80 16.11
C GLY A 66 -5.73 3.06 16.30
N LEU A 67 -5.77 4.01 15.37
CA LEU A 67 -5.08 5.30 15.46
C LEU A 67 -5.67 6.18 16.58
N ARG A 68 -6.99 6.26 16.69
CA ARG A 68 -7.69 7.04 17.72
C ARG A 68 -7.44 6.52 19.14
N SER A 69 -7.34 5.20 19.29
CA SER A 69 -7.03 4.56 20.58
C SER A 69 -5.53 4.56 20.90
N HIS A 70 -4.68 5.05 20.01
CA HIS A 70 -3.22 4.98 20.11
C HIS A 70 -2.67 3.54 20.21
N GLN A 71 -3.45 2.54 19.77
CA GLN A 71 -2.95 1.18 19.55
C GLN A 71 -2.03 1.18 18.33
N VAL A 72 -2.44 1.86 17.24
CA VAL A 72 -1.59 2.21 16.12
C VAL A 72 -1.01 3.61 16.35
N GLY A 73 0.30 3.73 16.34
CA GLY A 73 1.02 4.97 16.61
C GLY A 73 1.12 5.88 15.37
N ALA A 74 1.23 5.30 14.19
CA ALA A 74 1.29 6.05 12.92
C ALA A 74 0.92 5.16 11.73
N ALA A 75 0.54 5.77 10.61
CA ALA A 75 0.33 5.06 9.35
C ALA A 75 0.90 5.83 8.15
N GLY A 76 1.53 5.08 7.22
CA GLY A 76 1.94 5.57 5.90
C GLY A 76 1.22 4.80 4.81
N LEU A 77 0.34 5.45 4.07
CA LEU A 77 -0.58 4.83 3.12
C LEU A 77 -0.36 5.43 1.73
N ASP A 78 0.22 4.66 0.81
CA ASP A 78 0.28 5.05 -0.60
C ASP A 78 -0.95 4.55 -1.38
N VAL A 79 -1.71 3.64 -0.79
CA VAL A 79 -2.91 3.01 -1.35
C VAL A 79 -4.05 3.09 -0.35
N TYR A 80 -5.27 3.18 -0.88
CA TYR A 80 -6.49 3.32 -0.09
C TYR A 80 -7.55 2.29 -0.54
N GLU A 81 -8.42 1.87 0.37
CA GLU A 81 -9.43 0.84 0.13
C GLU A 81 -10.35 1.15 -1.06
N GLU A 82 -10.76 2.41 -1.21
CA GLU A 82 -11.65 2.91 -2.26
C GLU A 82 -10.91 3.79 -3.29
N GLU A 83 -9.59 3.62 -3.45
CA GLU A 83 -8.72 4.47 -4.28
C GLU A 83 -9.22 4.67 -5.72
N GLN A 84 -9.90 3.67 -6.30
CA GLN A 84 -10.43 3.73 -7.65
C GLN A 84 -11.41 4.90 -7.86
N LYS A 85 -12.08 5.34 -6.80
CA LYS A 85 -13.04 6.46 -6.86
C LYS A 85 -12.36 7.82 -6.82
N PHE A 86 -11.12 7.90 -6.28
CA PHE A 86 -10.52 9.18 -5.91
C PHE A 86 -9.17 9.45 -6.57
N PHE A 87 -8.39 8.42 -6.90
CA PHE A 87 -7.00 8.59 -7.35
C PHE A 87 -6.86 8.64 -8.87
N TYR A 88 -7.87 8.21 -9.62
CA TYR A 88 -7.81 8.08 -11.07
C TYR A 88 -8.75 9.04 -11.81
N GLU A 89 -9.50 9.87 -11.09
CA GLU A 89 -10.35 10.92 -11.65
C GLU A 89 -9.83 12.31 -11.22
N ASP A 90 -9.98 13.29 -12.09
CA ASP A 90 -9.74 14.69 -11.71
C ASP A 90 -10.91 15.18 -10.85
N LEU A 91 -10.66 15.27 -9.57
CA LEU A 91 -11.62 15.72 -8.56
C LEU A 91 -11.26 17.10 -8.00
N SER A 92 -10.38 17.86 -8.69
CA SER A 92 -9.88 19.16 -8.20
C SER A 92 -10.99 20.15 -7.83
N ASP A 93 -12.14 20.07 -8.50
CA ASP A 93 -13.30 20.93 -8.29
C ASP A 93 -14.44 20.23 -7.51
N LYS A 94 -14.23 19.00 -7.01
CA LYS A 94 -15.23 18.22 -6.30
C LYS A 94 -14.84 18.05 -4.84
N MET A 95 -15.84 18.12 -3.97
CA MET A 95 -15.66 17.74 -2.57
C MET A 95 -15.45 16.24 -2.47
N ILE A 96 -14.44 15.81 -1.71
CA ILE A 96 -14.21 14.39 -1.43
C ILE A 96 -15.39 13.90 -0.59
N ASP A 97 -16.25 13.10 -1.19
CA ASP A 97 -17.40 12.47 -0.54
C ASP A 97 -16.98 11.10 0.05
N ASP A 98 -15.96 11.13 0.93
CA ASP A 98 -15.47 9.97 1.67
C ASP A 98 -15.00 10.40 3.07
N ASP A 99 -15.88 10.22 4.03
CA ASP A 99 -15.61 10.56 5.42
C ASP A 99 -14.40 9.83 6.00
N LYS A 100 -14.11 8.60 5.56
CA LYS A 100 -12.99 7.80 6.06
C LYS A 100 -11.65 8.37 5.56
N LEU A 101 -11.58 8.71 4.26
CA LEU A 101 -10.38 9.34 3.70
C LEU A 101 -10.15 10.71 4.33
N ALA A 102 -11.21 11.51 4.49
CA ALA A 102 -11.14 12.81 5.16
C ALA A 102 -10.61 12.67 6.60
N LEU A 103 -11.10 11.69 7.35
CA LEU A 103 -10.62 11.40 8.70
C LEU A 103 -9.15 10.99 8.73
N LEU A 104 -8.70 10.12 7.81
CA LEU A 104 -7.29 9.73 7.73
C LEU A 104 -6.39 10.94 7.48
N LEU A 105 -6.78 11.84 6.57
CA LEU A 105 -6.03 13.06 6.25
C LEU A 105 -5.97 14.06 7.41
N MET A 106 -6.93 14.03 8.32
CA MET A 106 -6.97 14.90 9.51
C MET A 106 -6.12 14.37 10.68
N ILE A 107 -5.74 13.09 10.66
CA ILE A 107 -4.94 12.50 11.76
C ILE A 107 -3.46 12.88 11.57
N PRO A 108 -2.82 13.60 12.51
CA PRO A 108 -1.50 14.21 12.29
C PRO A 108 -0.35 13.23 12.14
N ASN A 109 -0.52 11.98 12.58
CA ASN A 109 0.45 10.89 12.47
C ASN A 109 0.12 9.91 11.34
N VAL A 110 -0.65 10.36 10.34
CA VAL A 110 -0.96 9.62 9.12
C VAL A 110 -0.43 10.39 7.91
N ILE A 111 0.24 9.69 7.02
CA ILE A 111 0.63 10.20 5.70
C ILE A 111 -0.11 9.39 4.65
N VAL A 112 -0.83 10.08 3.76
CA VAL A 112 -1.49 9.47 2.60
C VAL A 112 -0.88 10.07 1.33
N THR A 113 -0.47 9.20 0.41
CA THR A 113 -0.06 9.56 -0.94
C THR A 113 -0.95 8.86 -1.96
N SER A 114 -1.04 9.38 -3.18
CA SER A 114 -2.02 8.93 -4.16
C SER A 114 -1.44 7.89 -5.12
N HIS A 115 -1.08 6.70 -4.60
CA HIS A 115 -0.53 5.56 -5.33
C HIS A 115 0.72 5.95 -6.14
N GLN A 116 1.64 6.66 -5.49
CA GLN A 116 2.82 7.27 -6.12
C GLN A 116 4.15 6.77 -5.55
N ALA A 117 4.16 5.68 -4.79
CA ALA A 117 5.40 5.13 -4.22
C ALA A 117 6.43 4.74 -5.31
N PHE A 118 5.97 4.46 -6.53
CA PHE A 118 6.84 4.20 -7.69
C PHE A 118 7.45 5.48 -8.30
N PHE A 119 6.99 6.68 -7.94
CA PHE A 119 7.32 7.93 -8.64
C PHE A 119 8.72 8.41 -8.30
N THR A 120 9.73 7.65 -8.71
CA THR A 120 11.15 8.00 -8.63
C THR A 120 11.71 8.24 -10.02
N GLN A 121 12.81 8.98 -10.11
CA GLN A 121 13.47 9.27 -11.38
C GLN A 121 13.87 7.98 -12.11
N GLU A 122 14.39 7.00 -11.39
CA GLU A 122 14.83 5.71 -11.92
C GLU A 122 13.64 4.89 -12.45
N ALA A 123 12.55 4.83 -11.69
CA ALA A 123 11.36 4.09 -12.11
C ALA A 123 10.73 4.70 -13.36
N LEU A 124 10.59 6.03 -13.41
CA LEU A 124 10.07 6.73 -14.58
C LEU A 124 10.93 6.52 -15.81
N HIS A 125 12.26 6.61 -15.66
CA HIS A 125 13.20 6.34 -16.75
C HIS A 125 13.06 4.90 -17.26
N ASN A 126 13.01 3.92 -16.36
CA ASN A 126 12.89 2.51 -16.72
C ASN A 126 11.54 2.21 -17.40
N ILE A 127 10.44 2.78 -16.92
CA ILE A 127 9.10 2.64 -17.53
C ILE A 127 9.13 3.20 -18.95
N ALA A 128 9.61 4.43 -19.12
CA ALA A 128 9.67 5.08 -20.43
C ALA A 128 10.56 4.30 -21.42
N THR A 129 11.75 3.90 -20.99
CA THR A 129 12.70 3.17 -21.83
C THR A 129 12.14 1.80 -22.24
N THR A 130 11.55 1.07 -21.31
CA THR A 130 10.94 -0.25 -21.56
C THR A 130 9.76 -0.12 -22.54
N THR A 131 8.91 0.87 -22.34
CA THR A 131 7.75 1.12 -23.21
C THR A 131 8.20 1.43 -24.64
N LEU A 132 9.15 2.35 -24.81
CA LEU A 132 9.69 2.70 -26.13
C LEU A 132 10.39 1.50 -26.80
N GLN A 133 11.11 0.68 -26.03
CA GLN A 133 11.75 -0.51 -26.57
C GLN A 133 10.72 -1.56 -27.03
N ASN A 134 9.64 -1.77 -26.26
CA ASN A 134 8.55 -2.68 -26.66
C ASN A 134 7.88 -2.23 -27.96
N ILE A 135 7.61 -0.93 -28.11
CA ILE A 135 7.03 -0.36 -29.34
C ILE A 135 7.98 -0.57 -30.52
N LYS A 136 9.28 -0.32 -30.34
CA LYS A 136 10.29 -0.52 -31.38
C LYS A 136 10.40 -1.99 -31.79
N ASP A 137 10.46 -2.91 -30.83
CA ASP A 137 10.56 -4.34 -31.09
C ASP A 137 9.31 -4.86 -31.82
N TRP A 138 8.13 -4.37 -31.46
CA TRP A 138 6.89 -4.66 -32.16
C TRP A 138 6.92 -4.16 -33.62
N HIS A 139 7.35 -2.91 -33.83
CA HIS A 139 7.46 -2.32 -35.16
C HIS A 139 8.47 -3.08 -36.04
N ASP A 140 9.59 -3.51 -35.47
CA ASP A 140 10.66 -4.24 -36.17
C ASP A 140 10.33 -5.75 -36.36
N GLY A 141 9.16 -6.22 -35.91
CA GLY A 141 8.74 -7.63 -35.99
C GLY A 141 9.57 -8.58 -35.12
N LYS A 142 10.19 -8.07 -34.06
CA LYS A 142 10.98 -8.86 -33.09
C LYS A 142 10.09 -9.51 -32.05
N ALA A 143 10.62 -10.55 -31.40
CA ALA A 143 9.95 -11.17 -30.27
C ALA A 143 9.80 -10.19 -29.09
N LEU A 144 8.58 -10.06 -28.59
CA LEU A 144 8.27 -9.17 -27.46
C LEU A 144 8.57 -9.87 -26.13
N LYS A 145 9.54 -9.37 -25.38
CA LYS A 145 9.95 -9.95 -24.09
C LYS A 145 8.89 -9.76 -23.00
N ASN A 146 8.07 -8.71 -23.13
CA ASN A 146 7.10 -8.29 -22.12
C ASN A 146 5.65 -8.48 -22.61
N GLU A 147 5.42 -9.38 -23.58
CA GLU A 147 4.09 -9.69 -24.10
C GLU A 147 3.26 -10.38 -23.01
N VAL A 148 2.09 -9.80 -22.72
CA VAL A 148 1.09 -10.41 -21.83
C VAL A 148 0.22 -11.32 -22.67
N LYS A 149 0.21 -12.61 -22.34
CA LYS A 149 -0.60 -13.65 -23.00
C LYS A 149 -1.87 -13.91 -22.24
#